data_4543635a5a35b1efa84f67df2b36687d
#
_entry.id   4543635a5a35b1efa84f67df2b36687d
#
_cell.length_a   1.000
_cell.length_b   1.000
_cell.length_c   1.000
_cell.angle_alpha   90.00
_cell.angle_beta   90.00
_cell.angle_gamma   90.00
#
_symmetry.space_group_name_H-M   'P 1'
#
loop_
_entity.id
_entity.type
_entity.pdbx_description
1 polymer ?
#
loop_
_entity_poly.entity_id
_entity_poly.type
_entity_poly.pdbx_seq_one_letter_code
_entity_poly.pdbx_strand_id
1 'polypeptide(L)'
;MKIMAPLNPDHSIPDLIRAGADGFYLGYISKDWLDTYGNGFFINRRGNILKANFLDDTIQSAIDCCHSLDARVYCTFNNHQYTESELDLIYQSIVFLYEKHIDGIIASDINVLSFCKQLGIQTILSTCATNYNHYSCEFYKLFGVNRIILPRDLTIEEMGTLIENTSGVEWEAFVYHSACRFSESVCLSNHGQYGNICKRFRDLPQVAIKEGVFRSHIDCYHDNKKGFCGLCLVYKMKQIGVSWLKIVERTLPGEIIINTCNKVRTAVELCEKVDTESSFQQIMQERESCIKGEMCYYN
;
A
#
# COMPACT_ATOMS: atom_id res chain seq x y z
N MET A 1 7.09 9.25 12.35
CA MET A 1 6.37 8.62 11.19
C MET A 1 5.22 7.79 11.71
N LYS A 2 4.12 7.73 10.96
CA LYS A 2 2.92 6.93 11.25
C LYS A 2 2.97 5.59 10.49
N ILE A 3 2.29 4.58 11.01
CA ILE A 3 2.26 3.22 10.44
C ILE A 3 0.86 2.94 9.89
N MET A 4 0.80 2.66 8.58
CA MET A 4 -0.39 2.25 7.84
C MET A 4 -0.41 0.72 7.73
N ALA A 5 -1.30 0.06 8.46
CA ALA A 5 -1.43 -1.40 8.45
C ALA A 5 -2.58 -1.88 7.54
N PRO A 6 -2.46 -3.06 6.93
CA PRO A 6 -3.57 -3.67 6.21
C PRO A 6 -4.63 -4.17 7.19
N LEU A 7 -5.91 -3.98 6.85
CA LEU A 7 -7.02 -4.48 7.62
C LEU A 7 -7.91 -5.38 6.76
N ASN A 8 -8.33 -6.50 7.33
CA ASN A 8 -9.33 -7.40 6.78
C ASN A 8 -10.32 -7.85 7.89
N PRO A 9 -11.44 -8.51 7.54
CA PRO A 9 -12.45 -8.89 8.53
C PRO A 9 -11.97 -9.80 9.66
N ASP A 10 -10.88 -10.56 9.46
CA ASP A 10 -10.35 -11.50 10.46
C ASP A 10 -9.32 -10.84 11.42
N HIS A 11 -8.96 -9.57 11.18
CA HIS A 11 -7.94 -8.90 11.98
C HIS A 11 -8.51 -8.28 13.27
N SER A 12 -7.77 -8.40 14.38
CA SER A 12 -8.07 -7.68 15.62
C SER A 12 -7.50 -6.25 15.56
N ILE A 13 -8.36 -5.25 15.38
CA ILE A 13 -7.98 -3.84 15.36
C ILE A 13 -7.27 -3.42 16.66
N PRO A 14 -7.78 -3.76 17.88
CA PRO A 14 -7.08 -3.40 19.10
C PRO A 14 -5.67 -3.98 19.21
N ASP A 15 -5.46 -5.22 18.73
CA ASP A 15 -4.13 -5.85 18.76
C ASP A 15 -3.15 -5.17 17.80
N LEU A 16 -3.62 -4.80 16.61
CA LEU A 16 -2.81 -4.06 15.65
C LEU A 16 -2.42 -2.67 16.13
N ILE A 17 -3.32 -1.97 16.83
CA ILE A 17 -3.00 -0.66 17.45
C ILE A 17 -1.98 -0.84 18.58
N ARG A 18 -2.17 -1.84 19.47
CA ARG A 18 -1.17 -2.15 20.50
C ARG A 18 0.20 -2.48 19.91
N ALA A 19 0.23 -3.09 18.73
CA ALA A 19 1.45 -3.38 17.99
C ALA A 19 2.05 -2.15 17.27
N GLY A 20 1.37 -1.00 17.32
CA GLY A 20 1.90 0.27 16.82
C GLY A 20 1.32 0.76 15.51
N ALA A 21 0.21 0.21 15.01
CA ALA A 21 -0.49 0.79 13.88
C ALA A 21 -1.14 2.13 14.26
N ASP A 22 -1.01 3.16 13.40
CA ASP A 22 -1.63 4.48 13.57
C ASP A 22 -2.83 4.66 12.63
N GLY A 23 -2.98 3.80 11.65
CA GLY A 23 -4.08 3.81 10.72
C GLY A 23 -4.15 2.54 9.88
N PHE A 24 -5.28 2.38 9.22
CA PHE A 24 -5.60 1.16 8.48
C PHE A 24 -6.01 1.47 7.05
N TYR A 25 -5.65 0.58 6.14
CA TYR A 25 -6.29 0.55 4.83
C TYR A 25 -6.99 -0.79 4.62
N LEU A 26 -8.20 -0.73 4.09
CA LEU A 26 -9.06 -1.87 3.85
C LEU A 26 -9.59 -1.90 2.42
N GLY A 27 -10.23 -2.99 2.04
CA GLY A 27 -11.07 -3.07 0.86
C GLY A 27 -12.52 -3.19 1.28
N TYR A 28 -13.39 -2.75 0.41
CA TYR A 28 -14.83 -2.86 0.55
C TYR A 28 -15.44 -3.34 -0.76
N ILE A 29 -16.44 -4.17 -0.68
CA ILE A 29 -17.25 -4.62 -1.82
C ILE A 29 -18.71 -4.53 -1.43
N SER A 30 -19.49 -3.74 -2.17
CA SER A 30 -20.92 -3.67 -1.98
C SER A 30 -21.64 -4.92 -2.50
N LYS A 31 -22.82 -5.20 -1.95
CA LYS A 31 -23.68 -6.27 -2.46
C LYS A 31 -24.03 -6.05 -3.93
N ASP A 32 -24.33 -4.81 -4.33
CA ASP A 32 -24.70 -4.47 -5.69
C ASP A 32 -23.56 -4.75 -6.69
N TRP A 33 -22.29 -4.51 -6.28
CA TRP A 33 -21.14 -4.90 -7.09
C TRP A 33 -21.06 -6.43 -7.27
N LEU A 34 -21.25 -7.19 -6.18
CA LEU A 34 -21.21 -8.66 -6.23
C LEU A 34 -22.35 -9.24 -7.06
N ASP A 35 -23.55 -8.69 -6.93
CA ASP A 35 -24.73 -9.11 -7.68
C ASP A 35 -24.57 -8.81 -9.19
N THR A 36 -23.93 -7.70 -9.54
CA THR A 36 -23.74 -7.28 -10.95
C THR A 36 -22.56 -7.99 -11.61
N TYR A 37 -21.41 -8.07 -10.94
CA TYR A 37 -20.15 -8.51 -11.57
C TYR A 37 -19.63 -9.85 -11.02
N GLY A 38 -20.17 -10.35 -9.94
CA GLY A 38 -19.72 -11.59 -9.31
C GLY A 38 -18.24 -11.54 -8.95
N ASN A 39 -17.55 -12.67 -9.19
CA ASN A 39 -16.13 -12.80 -8.89
C ASN A 39 -15.20 -12.46 -10.08
N GLY A 40 -15.75 -12.01 -11.20
CA GLY A 40 -14.98 -11.80 -12.44
C GLY A 40 -14.33 -10.43 -12.57
N PHE A 41 -14.79 -9.42 -11.85
CA PHE A 41 -14.35 -8.04 -11.97
C PHE A 41 -13.73 -7.54 -10.66
N PHE A 42 -12.82 -6.58 -10.76
CA PHE A 42 -11.99 -6.15 -9.64
C PHE A 42 -12.28 -4.73 -9.24
N ILE A 43 -12.93 -4.56 -8.09
CA ILE A 43 -13.16 -3.24 -7.48
C ILE A 43 -11.86 -2.60 -6.95
N ASN A 44 -10.89 -3.43 -6.58
CA ASN A 44 -9.56 -3.00 -6.13
C ASN A 44 -8.50 -4.07 -6.48
N ARG A 45 -7.23 -3.80 -6.23
CA ARG A 45 -6.11 -4.71 -6.57
C ARG A 45 -6.12 -6.07 -5.87
N ARG A 46 -7.01 -6.33 -4.91
CA ARG A 46 -7.24 -7.65 -4.31
C ARG A 46 -8.47 -8.35 -4.88
N GLY A 47 -9.13 -7.72 -5.85
CA GLY A 47 -10.33 -8.27 -6.49
C GLY A 47 -11.45 -8.55 -5.49
N ASN A 48 -12.29 -9.51 -5.81
CA ASN A 48 -13.44 -9.89 -5.00
C ASN A 48 -13.09 -10.97 -3.95
N ILE A 49 -11.85 -11.03 -3.47
CA ILE A 49 -11.47 -11.93 -2.39
C ILE A 49 -12.15 -11.44 -1.10
N LEU A 50 -13.21 -12.12 -0.66
CA LEU A 50 -13.99 -11.73 0.52
C LEU A 50 -13.12 -11.61 1.77
N LYS A 51 -12.14 -12.48 1.92
CA LYS A 51 -11.17 -12.41 3.04
C LYS A 51 -10.37 -11.10 3.07
N ALA A 52 -10.23 -10.39 1.94
CA ALA A 52 -9.46 -9.15 1.85
C ALA A 52 -10.34 -7.89 1.84
N ASN A 53 -11.66 -8.05 1.91
CA ASN A 53 -12.62 -6.95 1.77
C ASN A 53 -13.74 -7.07 2.79
N PHE A 54 -14.19 -5.93 3.29
CA PHE A 54 -15.40 -5.82 4.10
C PHE A 54 -16.63 -5.74 3.20
N LEU A 55 -17.76 -6.12 3.75
CA LEU A 55 -19.09 -6.04 3.12
C LEU A 55 -19.96 -5.00 3.83
N ASP A 56 -21.16 -4.73 3.27
CA ASP A 56 -22.09 -3.72 3.74
C ASP A 56 -22.43 -3.84 5.23
N ASP A 57 -22.55 -5.07 5.72
CA ASP A 57 -22.93 -5.40 7.10
C ASP A 57 -21.76 -5.34 8.11
N THR A 58 -20.52 -5.40 7.63
CA THR A 58 -19.32 -5.50 8.50
C THR A 58 -18.49 -4.23 8.54
N ILE A 59 -18.60 -3.37 7.51
CA ILE A 59 -17.71 -2.20 7.37
C ILE A 59 -17.92 -1.16 8.47
N GLN A 60 -19.17 -0.90 8.90
CA GLN A 60 -19.45 0.12 9.92
C GLN A 60 -18.76 -0.21 11.24
N SER A 61 -18.88 -1.45 11.72
CA SER A 61 -18.26 -1.86 12.97
C SER A 61 -16.74 -1.75 12.96
N ALA A 62 -16.11 -1.96 11.78
CA ALA A 62 -14.67 -1.77 11.62
C ALA A 62 -14.28 -0.29 11.68
N ILE A 63 -15.03 0.60 11.03
CA ILE A 63 -14.81 2.05 11.08
C ILE A 63 -14.97 2.57 12.51
N ASP A 64 -16.07 2.22 13.17
CA ASP A 64 -16.36 2.64 14.55
C ASP A 64 -15.30 2.15 15.53
N CYS A 65 -14.83 0.91 15.38
CA CYS A 65 -13.75 0.37 16.19
C CYS A 65 -12.43 1.13 15.98
N CYS A 66 -12.06 1.45 14.74
CA CYS A 66 -10.87 2.26 14.45
C CYS A 66 -10.98 3.63 15.11
N HIS A 67 -12.10 4.33 14.95
CA HIS A 67 -12.30 5.66 15.49
C HIS A 67 -12.35 5.67 17.03
N SER A 68 -12.94 4.65 17.67
CA SER A 68 -12.96 4.53 19.12
C SER A 68 -11.56 4.38 19.73
N LEU A 69 -10.57 4.01 18.92
CA LEU A 69 -9.17 3.85 19.29
C LEU A 69 -8.25 4.91 18.68
N ASP A 70 -8.82 6.03 18.21
CA ASP A 70 -8.11 7.17 17.58
C ASP A 70 -7.28 6.79 16.35
N ALA A 71 -7.68 5.76 15.62
CA ALA A 71 -7.01 5.32 14.40
C ALA A 71 -7.78 5.73 13.14
N ARG A 72 -7.03 6.13 12.10
CA ARG A 72 -7.60 6.47 10.79
C ARG A 72 -7.85 5.23 9.95
N VAL A 73 -8.91 5.27 9.13
CA VAL A 73 -9.26 4.15 8.24
C VAL A 73 -9.57 4.62 6.82
N TYR A 74 -8.91 3.98 5.85
CA TYR A 74 -8.96 4.34 4.43
C TYR A 74 -9.43 3.15 3.60
N CYS A 75 -10.31 3.41 2.61
CA CYS A 75 -10.79 2.36 1.71
C CYS A 75 -10.09 2.41 0.35
N THR A 76 -9.83 1.25 -0.25
CA THR A 76 -9.13 1.15 -1.54
C THR A 76 -10.11 0.93 -2.70
N PHE A 77 -10.14 1.89 -3.65
CA PHE A 77 -10.69 1.78 -5.00
C PHE A 77 -9.55 2.01 -6.00
N ASN A 78 -8.59 1.10 -6.01
CA ASN A 78 -7.30 1.30 -6.66
C ASN A 78 -7.05 0.34 -7.82
N ASN A 79 -8.07 -0.04 -8.56
CA ASN A 79 -7.87 -0.60 -9.87
C ASN A 79 -7.35 0.50 -10.82
N HIS A 80 -6.71 0.13 -11.92
CA HIS A 80 -6.09 1.10 -12.83
C HIS A 80 -7.11 2.00 -13.52
N GLN A 81 -8.24 1.43 -13.89
CA GLN A 81 -9.32 2.09 -14.61
C GLN A 81 -10.63 1.33 -14.39
N TYR A 82 -11.73 2.03 -14.59
CA TYR A 82 -13.09 1.51 -14.51
C TYR A 82 -13.89 1.93 -15.73
N THR A 83 -14.83 1.11 -16.15
CA THR A 83 -15.84 1.48 -17.15
C THR A 83 -16.88 2.41 -16.52
N GLU A 84 -17.68 3.10 -17.33
CA GLU A 84 -18.75 3.99 -16.83
C GLU A 84 -19.74 3.25 -15.89
N SER A 85 -20.15 2.05 -16.26
CA SER A 85 -21.06 1.24 -15.44
C SER A 85 -20.42 0.75 -14.13
N GLU A 86 -19.12 0.53 -14.09
CA GLU A 86 -18.39 0.24 -12.86
C GLU A 86 -18.28 1.48 -11.98
N LEU A 87 -18.03 2.66 -12.59
CA LEU A 87 -17.94 3.93 -11.87
C LEU A 87 -19.24 4.28 -11.15
N ASP A 88 -20.41 4.00 -11.73
CA ASP A 88 -21.70 4.23 -11.08
C ASP A 88 -21.82 3.49 -9.74
N LEU A 89 -21.43 2.21 -9.69
CA LEU A 89 -21.42 1.41 -8.45
C LEU A 89 -20.31 1.83 -7.49
N ILE A 90 -19.18 2.28 -8.01
CA ILE A 90 -18.07 2.79 -7.18
C ILE A 90 -18.49 4.10 -6.52
N TYR A 91 -19.14 5.00 -7.24
CA TYR A 91 -19.64 6.26 -6.68
C TYR A 91 -20.66 6.02 -5.58
N GLN A 92 -21.61 5.10 -5.78
CA GLN A 92 -22.55 4.68 -4.74
C GLN A 92 -21.84 4.12 -3.52
N SER A 93 -20.82 3.27 -3.73
CA SER A 93 -19.99 2.70 -2.67
C SER A 93 -19.22 3.79 -1.90
N ILE A 94 -18.70 4.80 -2.59
CA ILE A 94 -17.98 5.92 -1.95
C ILE A 94 -18.93 6.79 -1.14
N VAL A 95 -20.14 7.10 -1.66
CA VAL A 95 -21.18 7.83 -0.91
C VAL A 95 -21.56 7.06 0.35
N PHE A 96 -21.83 5.76 0.23
CA PHE A 96 -22.12 4.90 1.38
C PHE A 96 -21.01 4.95 2.44
N LEU A 97 -19.73 4.83 2.03
CA LEU A 97 -18.59 4.91 2.95
C LEU A 97 -18.43 6.31 3.56
N TYR A 98 -18.73 7.37 2.79
CA TYR A 98 -18.71 8.75 3.29
C TYR A 98 -19.74 8.95 4.42
N GLU A 99 -20.96 8.44 4.24
CA GLU A 99 -22.00 8.44 5.27
C GLU A 99 -21.64 7.62 6.51
N LYS A 100 -20.74 6.63 6.35
CA LYS A 100 -20.14 5.83 7.43
C LYS A 100 -18.90 6.47 8.04
N HIS A 101 -18.57 7.70 7.67
CA HIS A 101 -17.42 8.46 8.18
C HIS A 101 -16.05 7.85 7.88
N ILE A 102 -15.86 7.19 6.72
CA ILE A 102 -14.52 6.76 6.28
C ILE A 102 -13.58 7.97 6.21
N ASP A 103 -12.34 7.85 6.69
CA ASP A 103 -11.39 8.97 6.70
C ASP A 103 -10.86 9.35 5.32
N GLY A 104 -10.87 8.42 4.35
CA GLY A 104 -10.45 8.74 2.99
C GLY A 104 -10.41 7.53 2.06
N ILE A 105 -10.12 7.84 0.79
CA ILE A 105 -10.10 6.87 -0.30
C ILE A 105 -8.70 6.79 -0.90
N ILE A 106 -8.21 5.56 -1.12
CA ILE A 106 -6.98 5.28 -1.86
C ILE A 106 -7.37 4.88 -3.28
N ALA A 107 -7.05 5.72 -4.27
CA ALA A 107 -7.45 5.53 -5.65
C ALA A 107 -6.34 5.82 -6.65
N SER A 108 -6.51 5.38 -7.90
CA SER A 108 -5.64 5.65 -9.05
C SER A 108 -6.38 6.22 -10.25
N ASP A 109 -7.65 5.87 -10.41
CA ASP A 109 -8.51 6.37 -11.49
C ASP A 109 -8.90 7.83 -11.25
N ILE A 110 -8.70 8.69 -12.26
CA ILE A 110 -8.97 10.13 -12.15
C ILE A 110 -10.46 10.48 -11.93
N ASN A 111 -11.38 9.65 -12.41
CA ASN A 111 -12.80 9.88 -12.17
C ASN A 111 -13.12 9.64 -10.68
N VAL A 112 -12.57 8.59 -10.08
CA VAL A 112 -12.70 8.32 -8.63
C VAL A 112 -12.06 9.46 -7.81
N LEU A 113 -10.86 9.92 -8.18
CA LEU A 113 -10.20 11.05 -7.52
C LEU A 113 -11.05 12.33 -7.61
N SER A 114 -11.56 12.67 -8.80
CA SER A 114 -12.44 13.82 -9.02
C SER A 114 -13.71 13.75 -8.18
N PHE A 115 -14.33 12.58 -8.10
CA PHE A 115 -15.54 12.38 -7.33
C PHE A 115 -15.30 12.55 -5.83
N CYS A 116 -14.22 11.99 -5.30
CA CYS A 116 -13.81 12.18 -3.91
C CYS A 116 -13.56 13.67 -3.59
N LYS A 117 -12.90 14.40 -4.51
CA LYS A 117 -12.70 15.85 -4.36
C LYS A 117 -14.03 16.61 -4.26
N GLN A 118 -15.01 16.28 -5.08
CA GLN A 118 -16.35 16.91 -5.05
C GLN A 118 -17.07 16.67 -3.72
N LEU A 119 -16.91 15.48 -3.12
CA LEU A 119 -17.46 15.13 -1.82
C LEU A 119 -16.65 15.69 -0.64
N GLY A 120 -15.45 16.25 -0.87
CA GLY A 120 -14.57 16.71 0.19
C GLY A 120 -13.90 15.58 1.00
N ILE A 121 -13.83 14.35 0.45
CA ILE A 121 -13.18 13.20 1.08
C ILE A 121 -11.67 13.31 0.89
N GLN A 122 -10.88 13.00 1.93
CA GLN A 122 -9.43 12.89 1.81
C GLN A 122 -9.04 11.84 0.78
N THR A 123 -8.14 12.18 -0.13
CA THR A 123 -7.76 11.31 -1.23
C THR A 123 -6.28 11.00 -1.21
N ILE A 124 -5.96 9.71 -1.28
CA ILE A 124 -4.60 9.18 -1.28
C ILE A 124 -4.33 8.57 -2.66
N LEU A 125 -3.27 9.05 -3.33
CA LEU A 125 -2.88 8.50 -4.62
C LEU A 125 -2.23 7.14 -4.46
N SER A 126 -2.81 6.13 -5.12
CA SER A 126 -2.25 4.77 -5.14
C SER A 126 -1.05 4.68 -6.08
N THR A 127 -0.14 3.74 -5.82
CA THR A 127 0.95 3.38 -6.73
C THR A 127 0.50 2.83 -8.09
N CYS A 128 -0.78 2.50 -8.23
CA CYS A 128 -1.37 2.14 -9.52
C CYS A 128 -1.55 3.36 -10.45
N ALA A 129 -1.43 4.57 -9.94
CA ALA A 129 -1.30 5.79 -10.74
C ALA A 129 0.16 5.99 -11.19
N THR A 130 0.34 6.73 -12.28
CA THR A 130 1.68 7.03 -12.83
C THR A 130 2.24 8.28 -12.17
N ASN A 131 2.93 8.13 -11.02
CA ASN A 131 3.44 9.24 -10.19
C ASN A 131 4.96 9.15 -9.95
N TYR A 132 5.74 9.08 -11.02
CA TYR A 132 7.20 8.91 -10.99
C TYR A 132 8.01 10.22 -10.99
N ASN A 133 7.36 11.35 -11.14
CA ASN A 133 8.00 12.67 -11.16
C ASN A 133 7.07 13.76 -10.63
N HIS A 134 7.63 14.91 -10.30
CA HIS A 134 6.86 16.02 -9.71
C HIS A 134 5.74 16.54 -10.63
N TYR A 135 5.90 16.50 -11.95
CA TYR A 135 4.84 16.94 -12.88
C TYR A 135 3.59 16.06 -12.77
N SER A 136 3.77 14.74 -12.67
CA SER A 136 2.65 13.83 -12.45
C SER A 136 2.03 14.03 -11.05
N CYS A 137 2.82 14.29 -10.03
CA CYS A 137 2.31 14.60 -8.70
C CYS A 137 1.49 15.90 -8.69
N GLU A 138 2.00 16.99 -9.31
CA GLU A 138 1.26 18.25 -9.46
C GLU A 138 -0.03 18.07 -10.25
N PHE A 139 -0.02 17.23 -11.29
CA PHE A 139 -1.23 16.88 -12.04
C PHE A 139 -2.28 16.22 -11.13
N TYR A 140 -1.90 15.23 -10.33
CA TYR A 140 -2.85 14.55 -9.43
C TYR A 140 -3.35 15.44 -8.29
N LYS A 141 -2.59 16.42 -7.84
CA LYS A 141 -3.04 17.44 -6.88
C LYS A 141 -4.24 18.24 -7.38
N LEU A 142 -4.38 18.42 -8.69
CA LEU A 142 -5.56 19.07 -9.29
C LEU A 142 -6.86 18.29 -8.98
N PHE A 143 -6.76 17.00 -8.72
CA PHE A 143 -7.87 16.12 -8.36
C PHE A 143 -8.05 15.96 -6.84
N GLY A 144 -7.42 16.81 -6.04
CA GLY A 144 -7.61 16.83 -4.57
C GLY A 144 -6.79 15.82 -3.79
N VAL A 145 -5.73 15.26 -4.39
CA VAL A 145 -4.84 14.34 -3.70
C VAL A 145 -4.12 15.03 -2.54
N ASN A 146 -4.23 14.46 -1.34
CA ASN A 146 -3.62 14.97 -0.10
C ASN A 146 -2.40 14.17 0.34
N ARG A 147 -2.31 12.89 -0.08
CA ARG A 147 -1.18 12.01 0.19
C ARG A 147 -0.85 11.19 -1.04
N ILE A 148 0.43 10.93 -1.24
CA ILE A 148 0.93 10.13 -2.37
C ILE A 148 1.67 8.93 -1.82
N ILE A 149 1.30 7.72 -2.29
CA ILE A 149 2.05 6.49 -2.02
C ILE A 149 3.14 6.39 -3.07
N LEU A 150 4.38 6.40 -2.62
CA LEU A 150 5.57 6.35 -3.48
C LEU A 150 5.66 5.00 -4.22
N PRO A 151 5.95 5.01 -5.54
CA PRO A 151 6.20 3.80 -6.30
C PRO A 151 7.38 2.99 -5.73
N ARG A 152 7.27 1.67 -5.77
CA ARG A 152 8.32 0.76 -5.26
C ARG A 152 9.54 0.68 -6.15
N ASP A 153 9.42 1.13 -7.38
CA ASP A 153 10.47 1.09 -8.40
C ASP A 153 11.47 2.26 -8.26
N LEU A 154 11.12 3.29 -7.47
CA LEU A 154 12.00 4.41 -7.19
C LEU A 154 13.10 4.00 -6.20
N THR A 155 14.31 4.48 -6.41
CA THR A 155 15.36 4.43 -5.39
C THR A 155 15.05 5.43 -4.27
N ILE A 156 15.73 5.32 -3.14
CA ILE A 156 15.53 6.25 -2.02
C ILE A 156 15.96 7.68 -2.39
N GLU A 157 16.94 7.85 -3.26
CA GLU A 157 17.42 9.12 -3.78
C GLU A 157 16.39 9.76 -4.74
N GLU A 158 15.79 8.97 -5.63
CA GLU A 158 14.72 9.42 -6.52
C GLU A 158 13.48 9.84 -5.73
N MET A 159 13.12 9.10 -4.66
CA MET A 159 12.06 9.50 -3.73
C MET A 159 12.37 10.84 -3.08
N GLY A 160 13.62 11.05 -2.60
CA GLY A 160 14.06 12.31 -2.01
C GLY A 160 13.89 13.47 -2.98
N THR A 161 14.35 13.30 -4.22
CA THR A 161 14.21 14.29 -5.29
C THR A 161 12.74 14.61 -5.58
N LEU A 162 11.87 13.59 -5.63
CA LEU A 162 10.44 13.76 -5.86
C LEU A 162 9.77 14.54 -4.73
N ILE A 163 10.08 14.21 -3.48
CA ILE A 163 9.56 14.86 -2.28
C ILE A 163 9.99 16.32 -2.21
N GLU A 164 11.27 16.60 -2.46
CA GLU A 164 11.84 17.94 -2.44
C GLU A 164 11.17 18.87 -3.46
N ASN A 165 10.83 18.34 -4.64
CA ASN A 165 10.25 19.12 -5.73
C ASN A 165 8.70 19.16 -5.73
N THR A 166 8.04 18.50 -4.76
CA THR A 166 6.56 18.45 -4.70
C THR A 166 6.10 18.85 -3.29
N SER A 167 5.47 20.00 -3.15
CA SER A 167 4.96 20.50 -1.87
C SER A 167 3.45 20.24 -1.68
N GLY A 168 2.98 20.37 -0.45
CA GLY A 168 1.54 20.38 -0.13
C GLY A 168 0.85 19.03 -0.12
N VAL A 169 1.59 17.92 -0.05
CA VAL A 169 1.09 16.56 0.12
C VAL A 169 1.86 15.82 1.20
N GLU A 170 1.22 14.84 1.82
CA GLU A 170 1.90 13.85 2.66
C GLU A 170 2.50 12.73 1.79
N TRP A 171 3.54 12.08 2.29
CA TRP A 171 4.23 11.00 1.59
C TRP A 171 4.13 9.69 2.36
N GLU A 172 3.75 8.62 1.65
CA GLU A 172 3.64 7.26 2.18
C GLU A 172 4.56 6.32 1.40
N ALA A 173 5.42 5.56 2.09
CA ALA A 173 6.34 4.61 1.48
C ALA A 173 6.08 3.20 1.99
N PHE A 174 6.30 2.19 1.16
CA PHE A 174 6.22 0.80 1.58
C PHE A 174 7.40 0.44 2.50
N VAL A 175 7.15 -0.39 3.51
CA VAL A 175 8.19 -0.78 4.47
C VAL A 175 8.30 -2.29 4.65
N TYR A 176 7.21 -3.07 4.45
CA TYR A 176 7.24 -4.51 4.68
C TYR A 176 6.21 -5.28 3.85
N HIS A 177 6.56 -6.54 3.52
CA HIS A 177 5.82 -7.51 2.72
C HIS A 177 5.63 -7.14 1.23
N SER A 178 5.42 -8.17 0.42
CA SER A 178 4.92 -8.17 -0.97
C SER A 178 5.47 -7.06 -1.87
N ALA A 179 6.68 -7.21 -2.38
CA ALA A 179 7.12 -6.38 -3.51
C ALA A 179 6.41 -6.79 -4.80
N CYS A 180 6.20 -5.83 -5.69
CA CYS A 180 5.77 -6.06 -7.05
C CYS A 180 6.99 -6.24 -7.97
N ARG A 181 6.90 -7.13 -8.96
CA ARG A 181 7.98 -7.36 -9.94
C ARG A 181 7.93 -6.40 -11.12
N PHE A 182 6.79 -5.76 -11.30
CA PHE A 182 6.52 -4.83 -12.39
C PHE A 182 6.17 -3.48 -11.82
N SER A 183 6.34 -2.44 -12.62
CA SER A 183 5.76 -1.16 -12.29
C SER A 183 4.25 -1.31 -12.07
N GLU A 184 3.79 -0.94 -10.89
CA GLU A 184 2.38 -1.12 -10.52
C GLU A 184 1.44 -0.30 -11.40
N SER A 185 1.89 0.85 -11.87
CA SER A 185 1.11 1.78 -12.70
C SER A 185 0.79 1.25 -14.09
N VAL A 186 1.58 0.31 -14.61
CA VAL A 186 1.38 -0.30 -15.95
C VAL A 186 1.11 -1.81 -15.88
N CYS A 187 0.87 -2.34 -14.68
CA CYS A 187 0.63 -3.77 -14.50
C CYS A 187 -0.80 -4.16 -14.91
N LEU A 188 -0.92 -4.88 -16.01
CA LEU A 188 -2.18 -5.44 -16.50
C LEU A 188 -2.58 -6.78 -15.86
N SER A 189 -1.81 -7.24 -14.85
CA SER A 189 -2.09 -8.51 -14.18
C SER A 189 -3.23 -8.36 -13.16
N ASN A 190 -4.27 -9.16 -13.31
CA ASN A 190 -5.31 -9.32 -12.30
C ASN A 190 -4.83 -10.25 -11.19
N HIS A 191 -4.89 -9.77 -9.95
CA HIS A 191 -4.59 -10.56 -8.77
C HIS A 191 -5.82 -11.38 -8.37
N GLY A 192 -5.79 -12.70 -8.45
CA GLY A 192 -6.85 -13.52 -7.85
C GLY A 192 -7.24 -14.79 -8.62
N GLN A 193 -8.10 -14.72 -9.62
CA GLN A 193 -8.75 -15.93 -10.16
C GLN A 193 -7.87 -16.86 -11.00
N TYR A 194 -6.91 -16.33 -11.77
CA TYR A 194 -6.10 -17.12 -12.70
C TYR A 194 -4.61 -17.15 -12.37
N GLY A 195 -4.26 -16.78 -11.15
CA GLY A 195 -2.87 -16.61 -10.75
C GLY A 195 -2.26 -15.36 -11.38
N ASN A 196 -1.43 -14.67 -10.64
CA ASN A 196 -0.75 -13.47 -11.12
C ASN A 196 0.18 -13.86 -12.27
N ILE A 197 0.09 -13.18 -13.42
CA ILE A 197 1.01 -13.38 -14.56
C ILE A 197 2.46 -13.29 -14.08
N CYS A 198 2.77 -12.38 -13.18
CA CYS A 198 4.10 -12.24 -12.56
C CYS A 198 4.55 -13.50 -11.78
N LYS A 199 3.66 -14.35 -11.31
CA LYS A 199 4.01 -15.64 -10.69
C LYS A 199 4.30 -16.74 -11.71
N ARG A 200 3.79 -16.60 -12.94
CA ARG A 200 4.02 -17.57 -14.03
C ARG A 200 5.37 -17.37 -14.72
N PHE A 201 5.99 -16.20 -14.60
CA PHE A 201 7.34 -15.93 -15.12
C PHE A 201 8.45 -16.62 -14.31
N ARG A 202 8.12 -17.47 -13.34
CA ARG A 202 9.12 -18.34 -12.67
C ARG A 202 9.85 -19.28 -13.62
N ASP A 203 9.22 -19.62 -14.73
CA ASP A 203 9.68 -20.62 -15.68
C ASP A 203 10.37 -20.02 -16.93
N LEU A 204 10.62 -18.69 -16.94
CA LEU A 204 11.41 -18.10 -18.02
C LEU A 204 12.88 -18.53 -17.89
N PRO A 205 13.50 -19.00 -18.99
CA PRO A 205 14.87 -19.48 -18.96
C PRO A 205 15.83 -18.41 -18.43
N GLN A 206 16.80 -18.81 -17.63
CA GLN A 206 17.84 -17.97 -17.02
C GLN A 206 18.65 -17.12 -18.01
N VAL A 207 18.48 -17.32 -19.32
CA VAL A 207 19.15 -16.57 -20.38
C VAL A 207 18.76 -15.07 -20.37
N ALA A 208 17.50 -14.74 -20.09
CA ALA A 208 17.04 -13.35 -20.03
C ALA A 208 17.62 -12.56 -18.81
N ILE A 209 18.08 -13.29 -17.79
CA ILE A 209 18.66 -12.71 -16.58
C ILE A 209 20.13 -12.30 -16.81
N LYS A 210 20.85 -13.01 -17.67
CA LYS A 210 22.29 -12.77 -17.95
C LYS A 210 22.55 -11.51 -18.78
N GLU A 211 21.56 -11.01 -19.49
CA GLU A 211 21.72 -9.88 -20.43
C GLU A 211 21.40 -8.51 -19.81
N GLY A 212 21.20 -8.43 -18.51
CA GLY A 212 21.06 -7.14 -17.80
C GLY A 212 19.76 -6.37 -18.07
N VAL A 213 18.80 -6.95 -18.79
CA VAL A 213 17.53 -6.32 -19.15
C VAL A 213 16.53 -6.29 -17.99
N PHE A 214 16.68 -7.20 -17.02
CA PHE A 214 15.88 -7.24 -15.81
C PHE A 214 16.78 -7.28 -14.59
N ARG A 215 17.05 -6.12 -13.99
CA ARG A 215 17.74 -6.11 -12.71
C ARG A 215 16.91 -6.84 -11.65
N SER A 216 17.37 -8.01 -11.29
CA SER A 216 17.47 -8.69 -9.98
C SER A 216 16.31 -8.73 -8.98
N HIS A 217 15.12 -8.24 -9.22
CA HIS A 217 13.98 -8.57 -8.35
C HIS A 217 13.51 -10.03 -8.51
N ILE A 218 14.06 -10.76 -9.48
CA ILE A 218 13.73 -12.16 -9.78
C ILE A 218 14.38 -13.11 -8.78
N ASP A 219 15.60 -12.83 -8.35
CA ASP A 219 16.36 -13.72 -7.45
C ASP A 219 15.78 -13.77 -6.02
N CYS A 220 15.16 -12.68 -5.57
CA CYS A 220 14.53 -12.62 -4.25
C CYS A 220 13.26 -13.49 -4.11
N TYR A 221 12.73 -14.03 -5.21
CA TYR A 221 11.49 -14.82 -5.21
C TYR A 221 11.69 -16.34 -5.16
N HIS A 222 12.92 -16.82 -5.18
CA HIS A 222 13.20 -18.26 -5.11
C HIS A 222 12.93 -18.86 -3.73
N ASP A 223 12.89 -18.03 -2.67
CA ASP A 223 12.54 -18.48 -1.34
C ASP A 223 11.19 -17.88 -0.91
N ASN A 224 10.11 -18.64 -1.09
CA ASN A 224 8.71 -18.24 -0.85
C ASN A 224 8.38 -17.86 0.62
N LYS A 225 9.37 -17.77 1.51
CA LYS A 225 9.17 -17.66 2.96
C LYS A 225 9.53 -16.31 3.55
N LYS A 226 10.24 -15.43 2.81
CA LYS A 226 10.67 -14.14 3.34
C LYS A 226 10.00 -13.00 2.58
N GLY A 227 9.30 -12.11 3.28
CA GLY A 227 8.70 -10.91 2.71
C GLY A 227 9.76 -9.83 2.41
N PHE A 228 9.46 -8.89 1.52
CA PHE A 228 10.32 -7.74 1.27
C PHE A 228 10.37 -6.82 2.49
N CYS A 229 11.55 -6.26 2.76
CA CYS A 229 11.87 -5.50 3.95
C CYS A 229 12.55 -4.17 3.59
N GLY A 230 12.01 -3.07 4.10
CA GLY A 230 12.57 -1.72 4.01
C GLY A 230 12.98 -1.16 5.37
N LEU A 231 13.07 -1.98 6.42
CA LEU A 231 13.32 -1.52 7.80
C LEU A 231 14.62 -0.75 7.94
N CYS A 232 15.69 -1.19 7.27
CA CYS A 232 16.99 -0.51 7.30
C CYS A 232 16.98 0.89 6.66
N LEU A 233 15.95 1.22 5.87
CA LEU A 233 15.80 2.50 5.19
C LEU A 233 14.86 3.48 5.92
N VAL A 234 14.23 3.06 7.02
CA VAL A 234 13.26 3.88 7.77
C VAL A 234 13.88 5.19 8.25
N TYR A 235 15.14 5.18 8.67
CA TYR A 235 15.89 6.38 9.06
C TYR A 235 16.01 7.37 7.89
N LYS A 236 16.41 6.87 6.72
CA LYS A 236 16.54 7.67 5.51
C LYS A 236 15.20 8.17 5.00
N MET A 237 14.16 7.33 5.04
CA MET A 237 12.78 7.74 4.71
C MET A 237 12.31 8.90 5.57
N LYS A 238 12.60 8.88 6.88
CA LYS A 238 12.31 10.00 7.79
C LYS A 238 13.05 11.28 7.36
N GLN A 239 14.33 11.18 7.03
CA GLN A 239 15.14 12.32 6.61
C GLN A 239 14.62 12.99 5.33
N ILE A 240 14.18 12.21 4.35
CA ILE A 240 13.64 12.74 3.08
C ILE A 240 12.19 13.22 3.18
N GLY A 241 11.52 13.07 4.34
CA GLY A 241 10.17 13.62 4.56
C GLY A 241 9.03 12.63 4.39
N VAL A 242 9.28 11.32 4.36
CA VAL A 242 8.19 10.32 4.42
C VAL A 242 7.49 10.40 5.77
N SER A 243 6.17 10.55 5.76
CA SER A 243 5.34 10.68 6.96
C SER A 243 4.60 9.41 7.35
N TRP A 244 4.34 8.52 6.38
CA TRP A 244 3.64 7.25 6.59
C TRP A 244 4.44 6.06 6.06
N LEU A 245 4.48 5.00 6.84
CA LEU A 245 5.10 3.71 6.48
C LEU A 245 4.00 2.67 6.24
N LYS A 246 3.94 2.11 5.03
CA LYS A 246 2.90 1.16 4.62
C LYS A 246 3.35 -0.29 4.74
N ILE A 247 2.64 -1.04 5.56
CA ILE A 247 2.69 -2.50 5.59
C ILE A 247 1.66 -3.02 4.60
N VAL A 248 2.03 -3.96 3.73
CA VAL A 248 1.10 -4.46 2.71
C VAL A 248 0.62 -5.88 3.00
N GLU A 249 -0.25 -6.41 2.14
CA GLU A 249 -0.78 -7.77 2.14
C GLU A 249 -1.97 -7.98 3.08
N ARG A 250 -3.15 -7.50 2.66
CA ARG A 250 -4.43 -7.66 3.40
C ARG A 250 -4.88 -9.11 3.62
N THR A 251 -4.29 -10.08 2.92
CA THR A 251 -4.68 -11.50 3.03
C THR A 251 -3.85 -12.30 4.02
N LEU A 252 -2.82 -11.69 4.62
CA LEU A 252 -2.01 -12.35 5.64
C LEU A 252 -2.78 -12.50 6.96
N PRO A 253 -2.48 -13.53 7.75
CA PRO A 253 -3.02 -13.70 9.10
C PRO A 253 -2.68 -12.51 10.01
N GLY A 254 -3.59 -12.19 10.94
CA GLY A 254 -3.43 -11.06 11.88
C GLY A 254 -2.15 -11.12 12.70
N GLU A 255 -1.76 -12.30 13.17
CA GLU A 255 -0.51 -12.49 13.93
C GLU A 255 0.74 -12.05 13.14
N ILE A 256 0.78 -12.30 11.84
CA ILE A 256 1.89 -11.88 10.98
C ILE A 256 1.92 -10.36 10.88
N ILE A 257 0.76 -9.72 10.72
CA ILE A 257 0.67 -8.26 10.63
C ILE A 257 0.99 -7.61 11.97
N ILE A 258 0.52 -8.16 13.09
CA ILE A 258 0.87 -7.71 14.45
C ILE A 258 2.39 -7.74 14.65
N ASN A 259 3.04 -8.86 14.35
CA ASN A 259 4.50 -8.98 14.45
C ASN A 259 5.21 -7.94 13.55
N THR A 260 4.70 -7.72 12.34
CA THR A 260 5.26 -6.72 11.42
C THR A 260 5.07 -5.30 11.95
N CYS A 261 3.91 -4.95 12.49
CA CYS A 261 3.67 -3.64 13.12
C CYS A 261 4.67 -3.38 14.26
N ASN A 262 4.90 -4.36 15.14
CA ASN A 262 5.91 -4.27 16.20
C ASN A 262 7.32 -3.99 15.66
N LYS A 263 7.72 -4.68 14.59
CA LYS A 263 9.04 -4.46 13.95
C LYS A 263 9.16 -3.05 13.38
N VAL A 264 8.14 -2.59 12.65
CA VAL A 264 8.13 -1.25 12.05
C VAL A 264 8.10 -0.18 13.15
N ARG A 265 7.30 -0.36 14.21
CA ARG A 265 7.26 0.55 15.36
C ARG A 265 8.63 0.63 16.05
N THR A 266 9.29 -0.50 16.27
CA THR A 266 10.65 -0.55 16.81
C THR A 266 11.64 0.24 15.93
N ALA A 267 11.55 0.12 14.61
CA ALA A 267 12.39 0.90 13.69
C ALA A 267 12.10 2.40 13.78
N VAL A 268 10.83 2.80 13.85
CA VAL A 268 10.45 4.21 14.03
C VAL A 268 10.99 4.79 15.34
N GLU A 269 10.85 4.05 16.44
CA GLU A 269 11.36 4.47 17.76
C GLU A 269 12.89 4.53 17.80
N LEU A 270 13.56 3.62 17.10
CA LEU A 270 15.01 3.63 17.00
C LEU A 270 15.54 4.89 16.29
N CYS A 271 14.80 5.40 15.29
CA CYS A 271 15.15 6.66 14.62
C CYS A 271 15.22 7.87 15.56
N GLU A 272 14.59 7.82 16.73
CA GLU A 272 14.67 8.89 17.75
C GLU A 272 15.84 8.71 18.72
N LYS A 273 16.48 7.54 18.71
CA LYS A 273 17.51 7.13 19.68
C LYS A 273 18.92 7.08 19.11
N VAL A 274 19.04 7.17 17.79
CA VAL A 274 20.34 7.10 17.09
C VAL A 274 20.58 8.34 16.26
N ASP A 275 21.85 8.78 16.24
CA ASP A 275 22.23 10.05 15.60
C ASP A 275 22.62 9.87 14.13
N THR A 276 22.93 8.63 13.69
CA THR A 276 23.42 8.37 12.34
C THR A 276 22.69 7.23 11.63
N GLU A 277 22.59 7.35 10.32
CA GLU A 277 22.03 6.30 9.47
C GLU A 277 22.81 4.99 9.58
N SER A 278 24.14 5.06 9.64
CA SER A 278 25.00 3.87 9.74
C SER A 278 24.74 3.10 11.02
N SER A 279 24.63 3.77 12.17
CA SER A 279 24.30 3.13 13.46
C SER A 279 22.91 2.52 13.43
N PHE A 280 21.94 3.23 12.82
CA PHE A 280 20.59 2.70 12.64
C PHE A 280 20.57 1.42 11.81
N GLN A 281 21.23 1.44 10.65
CA GLN A 281 21.29 0.29 9.74
C GLN A 281 21.95 -0.92 10.40
N GLN A 282 23.07 -0.72 11.11
CA GLN A 282 23.76 -1.79 11.81
C GLN A 282 22.84 -2.46 12.85
N ILE A 283 22.17 -1.68 13.71
CA ILE A 283 21.27 -2.20 14.73
C ILE A 283 20.11 -2.96 14.09
N MET A 284 19.51 -2.42 13.02
CA MET A 284 18.39 -3.09 12.34
C MET A 284 18.81 -4.39 11.66
N GLN A 285 19.99 -4.44 11.05
CA GLN A 285 20.52 -5.65 10.42
C GLN A 285 20.78 -6.76 11.44
N GLU A 286 21.37 -6.41 12.59
CA GLU A 286 21.61 -7.35 13.69
C GLU A 286 20.29 -7.91 14.26
N ARG A 287 19.28 -7.05 14.49
CA ARG A 287 17.97 -7.44 15.04
C ARG A 287 17.18 -8.36 14.12
N GLU A 288 17.19 -8.09 12.83
CA GLU A 288 16.40 -8.86 11.84
C GLU A 288 17.20 -10.05 11.27
N SER A 289 18.43 -10.27 11.72
CA SER A 289 19.35 -11.28 11.15
C SER A 289 19.41 -11.17 9.63
N CYS A 290 19.51 -9.94 9.13
CA CYS A 290 19.35 -9.60 7.72
C CYS A 290 20.62 -9.90 6.93
N ILE A 291 20.48 -10.65 5.83
CA ILE A 291 21.51 -10.72 4.81
C ILE A 291 21.31 -9.54 3.87
N LYS A 292 22.24 -8.57 3.91
CA LYS A 292 22.17 -7.32 3.16
C LYS A 292 21.97 -7.59 1.66
N GLY A 293 20.94 -7.03 1.08
CA GLY A 293 20.66 -7.05 -0.36
C GLY A 293 19.73 -8.17 -0.83
N GLU A 294 19.48 -9.22 -0.03
CA GLU A 294 18.64 -10.34 -0.51
C GLU A 294 17.14 -10.04 -0.54
N MET A 295 16.66 -9.15 0.33
CA MET A 295 15.23 -8.95 0.57
C MET A 295 14.85 -7.48 0.71
N CYS A 296 15.67 -6.55 0.23
CA CYS A 296 15.48 -5.13 0.48
C CYS A 296 14.51 -4.49 -0.51
N TYR A 297 13.64 -3.58 0.00
CA TYR A 297 12.99 -2.56 -0.83
C TYR A 297 14.03 -1.51 -1.25
N TYR A 298 13.84 -0.90 -2.39
CA TYR A 298 14.54 0.34 -2.80
C TYR A 298 16.07 0.22 -2.90
N ASN A 299 16.58 -0.90 -3.39
CA ASN A 299 18.01 -1.09 -3.68
C ASN A 299 18.38 -0.64 -5.08
#